data_64de6ede0194b6e8e9881960022110c2
#
_entry.id   64de6ede0194b6e8e9881960022110c2
#
_cell.length_a   1.000
_cell.length_b   1.000
_cell.length_c   1.000
_cell.angle_alpha   90.00
_cell.angle_beta   90.00
_cell.angle_gamma   90.00
#
_symmetry.space_group_name_H-M   'P 1'
#
loop_
_entity.id
_entity.type
_entity.pdbx_description
1 polymer ?
#
loop_
_entity_poly.entity_id
_entity_poly.type
_entity_poly.pdbx_seq_one_letter_code
_entity_poly.pdbx_strand_id
1 'polypeptide(L)'
;HYPLRRQRQMCIRDRYKKAFADLKDQGMKKLVVDLRDNPGGLLTAVCGVLRQILPEGLIVYTEDKNGKREEETCDGKNELDMPLAVLVNGNSASASEIFAGAVKDYGIGTIVGTTTYGKGVVQTIQPLTDGSAVKITIAKYFTPKGNDINKKGITPDVEAELSGDITDWTEPVSYTHLTLPTKR
;
A
#
# COMPACT_ATOMS: atom_id res chain seq x y z
N HIS A 1 14.72 -6.44 -19.67
CA HIS A 1 13.85 -5.63 -18.77
C HIS A 1 13.55 -6.27 -17.39
N TYR A 2 13.79 -7.57 -17.21
CA TYR A 2 13.53 -8.27 -15.93
C TYR A 2 14.46 -7.85 -14.78
N PRO A 3 15.78 -7.60 -14.99
CA PRO A 3 16.69 -7.19 -13.91
C PRO A 3 16.37 -5.82 -13.33
N LEU A 4 15.95 -4.85 -14.15
CA LEU A 4 15.61 -3.49 -13.71
C LEU A 4 14.33 -3.43 -12.85
N ARG A 5 13.38 -4.34 -13.04
CA ARG A 5 12.19 -4.47 -12.18
C ARG A 5 12.56 -4.97 -10.78
N ARG A 6 13.41 -6.01 -10.68
CA ARG A 6 13.89 -6.52 -9.38
C ARG A 6 14.70 -5.46 -8.63
N GLN A 7 15.56 -4.72 -9.31
CA GLN A 7 16.33 -3.63 -8.72
C GLN A 7 15.42 -2.52 -8.16
N ARG A 8 14.35 -2.11 -8.89
CA ARG A 8 13.38 -1.13 -8.39
C ARG A 8 12.59 -1.61 -7.19
N GLN A 9 12.20 -2.88 -7.15
CA GLN A 9 11.50 -3.49 -6.00
C GLN A 9 12.38 -3.51 -4.75
N MET A 10 13.64 -3.86 -4.90
CA MET A 10 14.64 -3.83 -3.83
C MET A 10 14.85 -2.40 -3.32
N CYS A 11 14.90 -1.40 -4.23
CA CYS A 11 15.06 -0.01 -3.86
C CYS A 11 13.92 0.55 -3.00
N ILE A 12 12.65 0.19 -3.24
CA ILE A 12 11.51 0.72 -2.47
C ILE A 12 11.54 0.18 -1.04
N ARG A 13 11.66 -1.13 -0.90
CA ARG A 13 11.74 -1.79 0.41
C ARG A 13 12.94 -1.31 1.21
N ASP A 14 14.11 -1.20 0.57
CA ASP A 14 15.37 -0.82 1.23
C ASP A 14 15.36 0.67 1.61
N ARG A 15 14.77 1.54 0.78
CA ARG A 15 14.55 2.96 1.13
C ARG A 15 13.61 3.10 2.32
N TYR A 16 12.50 2.35 2.33
CA TYR A 16 11.59 2.36 3.48
C TYR A 16 12.31 1.91 4.75
N LYS A 17 13.01 0.77 4.71
CA LYS A 17 13.77 0.26 5.86
C LYS A 17 14.78 1.28 6.39
N LYS A 18 15.54 1.89 5.48
CA LYS A 18 16.53 2.91 5.85
C LYS A 18 15.84 4.12 6.49
N ALA A 19 14.83 4.71 5.83
CA ALA A 19 14.12 5.86 6.35
C ALA A 19 13.45 5.57 7.70
N PHE A 20 12.86 4.38 7.86
CA PHE A 20 12.24 3.96 9.11
C PHE A 20 13.27 3.80 10.23
N ALA A 21 14.42 3.20 9.94
CA ALA A 21 15.53 3.08 10.90
C ALA A 21 16.06 4.47 11.28
N ASP A 22 16.36 5.33 10.31
CA ASP A 22 16.84 6.69 10.54
C ASP A 22 15.86 7.51 11.42
N LEU A 23 14.54 7.36 11.20
CA LEU A 23 13.52 8.03 12.02
C LEU A 23 13.45 7.45 13.45
N LYS A 24 13.58 6.13 13.61
CA LYS A 24 13.67 5.51 14.93
C LYS A 24 14.87 6.01 15.71
N ASP A 25 16.05 6.09 15.08
CA ASP A 25 17.30 6.58 15.68
C ASP A 25 17.17 8.06 16.10
N GLN A 26 16.36 8.85 15.39
CA GLN A 26 16.02 10.23 15.76
C GLN A 26 14.96 10.34 16.85
N GLY A 27 14.49 9.21 17.39
CA GLY A 27 13.53 9.17 18.49
C GLY A 27 12.07 9.30 18.05
N MET A 28 11.72 8.86 16.86
CA MET A 28 10.32 8.82 16.38
C MET A 28 9.39 8.15 17.41
N LYS A 29 8.28 8.82 17.74
CA LYS A 29 7.27 8.34 18.71
C LYS A 29 5.92 8.03 18.06
N LYS A 30 5.69 8.50 16.85
CA LYS A 30 4.47 8.31 16.09
C LYS A 30 4.81 8.26 14.62
N LEU A 31 4.05 7.50 13.82
CA LEU A 31 4.25 7.38 12.38
C LEU A 31 2.99 7.83 11.63
N VAL A 32 3.17 8.68 10.63
CA VAL A 32 2.14 9.00 9.66
C VAL A 32 2.59 8.49 8.28
N VAL A 33 1.76 7.70 7.63
CA VAL A 33 1.99 7.22 6.26
C VAL A 33 0.97 7.89 5.35
N ASP A 34 1.43 8.72 4.41
CA ASP A 34 0.57 9.40 3.45
C ASP A 34 0.49 8.59 2.15
N LEU A 35 -0.70 8.05 1.86
CA LEU A 35 -1.03 7.31 0.65
C LEU A 35 -2.03 8.07 -0.23
N ARG A 36 -2.30 9.33 0.05
CA ARG A 36 -3.17 10.15 -0.80
C ARG A 36 -2.54 10.27 -2.19
N ASP A 37 -3.36 10.17 -3.23
CA ASP A 37 -2.95 10.21 -4.63
C ASP A 37 -1.94 9.14 -5.05
N ASN A 38 -1.78 8.09 -4.23
CA ASN A 38 -0.90 6.97 -4.52
C ASN A 38 -1.67 5.83 -5.21
N PRO A 39 -1.50 5.61 -6.53
CA PRO A 39 -2.22 4.56 -7.27
C PRO A 39 -1.72 3.15 -6.95
N GLY A 40 -0.82 3.01 -5.97
CA GLY A 40 -0.24 1.75 -5.57
C GLY A 40 1.02 1.39 -6.34
N GLY A 41 1.28 0.10 -6.47
CA GLY A 41 2.50 -0.41 -7.08
C GLY A 41 2.54 -1.93 -7.08
N LEU A 42 3.70 -2.49 -6.77
CA LEU A 42 3.92 -3.93 -6.79
C LEU A 42 3.47 -4.59 -5.48
N LEU A 43 2.75 -5.69 -5.58
CA LEU A 43 2.31 -6.50 -4.44
C LEU A 43 3.50 -6.87 -3.52
N THR A 44 4.59 -7.37 -4.11
CA THR A 44 5.79 -7.76 -3.36
C THR A 44 6.46 -6.60 -2.61
N ALA A 45 6.34 -5.36 -3.14
CA ALA A 45 6.87 -4.17 -2.49
C ALA A 45 6.04 -3.81 -1.25
N VAL A 46 4.72 -3.74 -1.37
CA VAL A 46 3.85 -3.42 -0.24
C VAL A 46 3.91 -4.48 0.85
N CYS A 47 3.95 -5.78 0.49
CA CYS A 47 4.16 -6.86 1.45
C CYS A 47 5.52 -6.73 2.18
N GLY A 48 6.56 -6.33 1.45
CA GLY A 48 7.89 -6.07 2.03
C GLY A 48 7.92 -4.90 3.02
N VAL A 49 7.09 -3.87 2.81
CA VAL A 49 6.89 -2.76 3.74
C VAL A 49 6.06 -3.21 4.95
N LEU A 50 4.92 -3.87 4.71
CA LEU A 50 4.02 -4.35 5.77
C LEU A 50 4.70 -5.33 6.73
N ARG A 51 5.63 -6.18 6.25
CA ARG A 51 6.48 -7.03 7.10
C ARG A 51 7.38 -6.27 8.08
N GLN A 52 7.47 -4.93 8.00
CA GLN A 52 8.22 -4.11 8.94
C GLN A 52 7.34 -3.48 10.02
N ILE A 53 6.03 -3.70 9.98
CA ILE A 53 5.08 -3.06 10.89
C ILE A 53 3.97 -3.98 11.40
N LEU A 54 3.60 -5.03 10.64
CA LEU A 54 2.53 -5.94 11.03
C LEU A 54 2.98 -6.98 12.05
N PRO A 55 2.08 -7.45 12.93
CA PRO A 55 2.27 -8.65 13.71
C PRO A 55 2.33 -9.89 12.82
N GLU A 56 2.58 -11.06 13.42
CA GLU A 56 2.52 -12.33 12.72
C GLU A 56 1.12 -12.59 12.15
N GLY A 57 1.03 -13.00 10.89
CA GLY A 57 -0.23 -13.35 10.25
C GLY A 57 -0.29 -13.06 8.76
N LEU A 58 -1.50 -13.05 8.24
CA LEU A 58 -1.80 -12.83 6.83
C LEU A 58 -1.74 -11.34 6.48
N ILE A 59 -1.02 -10.99 5.42
CA ILE A 59 -0.98 -9.61 4.90
C ILE A 59 -2.13 -9.37 3.92
N VAL A 60 -2.29 -10.27 2.97
CA VAL A 60 -3.25 -10.21 1.88
C VAL A 60 -3.34 -11.59 1.25
N TYR A 61 -4.47 -11.93 0.69
CA TYR A 61 -4.55 -13.07 -0.20
C TYR A 61 -5.21 -12.69 -1.52
N THR A 62 -4.89 -13.47 -2.55
CA THR A 62 -5.55 -13.38 -3.85
C THR A 62 -6.34 -14.66 -4.10
N GLU A 63 -7.44 -14.54 -4.82
CA GLU A 63 -8.25 -15.69 -5.23
C GLU A 63 -8.58 -15.58 -6.72
N ASP A 64 -8.30 -16.64 -7.47
CA ASP A 64 -8.60 -16.73 -8.89
C ASP A 64 -10.06 -17.17 -9.14
N LYS A 65 -10.47 -17.22 -10.40
CA LYS A 65 -11.81 -17.64 -10.81
C LYS A 65 -12.18 -19.09 -10.44
N ASN A 66 -11.20 -19.92 -10.10
CA ASN A 66 -11.38 -21.33 -9.74
C ASN A 66 -11.36 -21.52 -8.22
N GLY A 67 -11.25 -20.43 -7.43
CA GLY A 67 -11.12 -20.48 -5.99
C GLY A 67 -9.71 -20.81 -5.49
N LYS A 68 -8.69 -20.84 -6.39
CA LYS A 68 -7.31 -21.02 -5.96
C LYS A 68 -6.83 -19.77 -5.24
N ARG A 69 -6.39 -19.97 -3.99
CA ARG A 69 -5.91 -18.90 -3.12
C ARG A 69 -4.40 -18.89 -3.02
N GLU A 70 -3.80 -17.70 -3.07
CA GLU A 70 -2.39 -17.45 -2.82
C GLU A 70 -2.26 -16.40 -1.73
N GLU A 71 -1.43 -16.67 -0.72
CA GLU A 71 -1.32 -15.89 0.51
C GLU A 71 0.06 -15.26 0.64
N GLU A 72 0.08 -14.02 1.11
CA GLU A 72 1.30 -13.32 1.55
C GLU A 72 1.20 -13.11 3.06
N THR A 73 2.23 -13.53 3.79
CA THR A 73 2.26 -13.52 5.26
C THR A 73 3.39 -12.68 5.83
N CYS A 74 3.25 -12.34 7.12
CA CYS A 74 4.25 -11.68 7.96
C CYS A 74 4.63 -12.58 9.12
N ASP A 75 5.91 -12.55 9.53
CA ASP A 75 6.45 -13.33 10.66
C ASP A 75 6.43 -12.56 11.99
N GLY A 76 5.93 -11.34 12.00
CA GLY A 76 5.77 -10.50 13.19
C GLY A 76 7.07 -9.96 13.83
N LYS A 77 8.25 -10.27 13.28
CA LYS A 77 9.53 -9.90 13.92
C LYS A 77 9.79 -8.41 14.07
N ASN A 78 9.08 -7.59 13.28
CA ASN A 78 9.27 -6.13 13.24
C ASN A 78 7.96 -5.40 13.56
N GLU A 79 7.10 -5.99 14.36
CA GLU A 79 5.82 -5.39 14.73
C GLU A 79 5.99 -3.95 15.24
N LEU A 80 5.11 -3.06 14.79
CA LEU A 80 5.15 -1.65 15.16
C LEU A 80 4.59 -1.46 16.58
N ASP A 81 5.39 -0.85 17.45
CA ASP A 81 5.07 -0.59 18.85
C ASP A 81 4.68 0.88 19.14
N MET A 82 4.30 1.63 18.12
CA MET A 82 3.96 3.05 18.23
C MET A 82 2.68 3.41 17.47
N PRO A 83 2.02 4.53 17.82
CA PRO A 83 0.84 5.01 17.10
C PRO A 83 1.10 5.24 15.62
N LEU A 84 0.21 4.72 14.77
CA LEU A 84 0.22 4.83 13.31
C LEU A 84 -1.06 5.51 12.82
N ALA A 85 -0.91 6.48 11.93
CA ALA A 85 -2.01 7.00 11.11
C ALA A 85 -1.68 6.81 9.62
N VAL A 86 -2.69 6.46 8.83
CA VAL A 86 -2.56 6.29 7.37
C VAL A 86 -3.54 7.24 6.68
N LEU A 87 -3.00 8.19 5.90
CA LEU A 87 -3.81 9.13 5.14
C LEU A 87 -4.17 8.53 3.77
N VAL A 88 -5.43 8.56 3.42
CA VAL A 88 -5.97 8.00 2.17
C VAL A 88 -6.97 8.94 1.50
N ASN A 89 -7.14 8.79 0.19
CA ASN A 89 -8.20 9.45 -0.57
C ASN A 89 -8.70 8.58 -1.73
N GLY A 90 -9.65 9.08 -2.51
CA GLY A 90 -10.24 8.38 -3.66
C GLY A 90 -9.23 7.99 -4.76
N ASN A 91 -8.01 8.52 -4.75
CA ASN A 91 -6.93 8.15 -5.67
C ASN A 91 -5.94 7.13 -5.06
N SER A 92 -6.09 6.78 -3.79
CA SER A 92 -5.34 5.69 -3.15
C SER A 92 -5.86 4.36 -3.69
N ALA A 93 -5.02 3.58 -4.40
CA ALA A 93 -5.47 2.39 -5.11
C ALA A 93 -4.52 1.19 -5.01
N SER A 94 -5.05 -0.04 -5.21
CA SER A 94 -4.25 -1.27 -5.38
C SER A 94 -3.34 -1.55 -4.16
N ALA A 95 -2.01 -1.49 -4.30
CA ALA A 95 -1.07 -1.72 -3.20
C ALA A 95 -1.28 -0.77 -2.01
N SER A 96 -1.73 0.47 -2.25
CA SER A 96 -2.10 1.41 -1.19
C SER A 96 -3.31 0.92 -0.40
N GLU A 97 -4.26 0.28 -1.07
CA GLU A 97 -5.44 -0.30 -0.42
C GLU A 97 -5.12 -1.58 0.34
N ILE A 98 -4.16 -2.37 -0.15
CA ILE A 98 -3.62 -3.53 0.59
C ILE A 98 -2.96 -3.05 1.89
N PHE A 99 -2.18 -1.96 1.82
CA PHE A 99 -1.56 -1.37 3.01
C PHE A 99 -2.61 -0.90 4.02
N ALA A 100 -3.53 -0.04 3.59
CA ALA A 100 -4.58 0.50 4.45
C ALA A 100 -5.50 -0.59 5.02
N GLY A 101 -5.88 -1.58 4.19
CA GLY A 101 -6.73 -2.70 4.59
C GLY A 101 -6.06 -3.60 5.63
N ALA A 102 -4.76 -3.90 5.47
CA ALA A 102 -4.02 -4.69 6.45
C ALA A 102 -3.89 -3.94 7.79
N VAL A 103 -3.49 -2.65 7.76
CA VAL A 103 -3.40 -1.81 8.96
C VAL A 103 -4.74 -1.73 9.70
N LYS A 104 -5.84 -1.55 8.97
CA LYS A 104 -7.19 -1.49 9.53
C LYS A 104 -7.62 -2.83 10.13
N ASP A 105 -7.42 -3.93 9.41
CA ASP A 105 -7.84 -5.25 9.85
C ASP A 105 -7.11 -5.72 11.11
N TYR A 106 -5.82 -5.41 11.24
CA TYR A 106 -5.06 -5.67 12.46
C TYR A 106 -5.31 -4.66 13.59
N GLY A 107 -5.88 -3.49 13.29
CA GLY A 107 -6.12 -2.44 14.27
C GLY A 107 -4.84 -1.78 14.79
N ILE A 108 -3.74 -1.85 14.04
CA ILE A 108 -2.44 -1.27 14.44
C ILE A 108 -2.29 0.20 14.10
N GLY A 109 -3.30 0.80 13.44
CA GLY A 109 -3.30 2.22 13.07
C GLY A 109 -4.69 2.70 12.70
N THR A 110 -4.82 4.02 12.59
CA THR A 110 -6.06 4.71 12.21
C THR A 110 -6.00 5.13 10.75
N ILE A 111 -7.00 4.78 9.96
CA ILE A 111 -7.14 5.22 8.57
C ILE A 111 -7.91 6.54 8.55
N VAL A 112 -7.32 7.58 7.97
CA VAL A 112 -7.87 8.94 7.96
C VAL A 112 -8.00 9.44 6.52
N GLY A 113 -9.11 10.06 6.16
CA GLY A 113 -9.32 10.65 4.84
C GLY A 113 -10.68 10.30 4.23
N THR A 114 -10.70 9.91 2.97
CA THR A 114 -11.92 9.48 2.26
C THR A 114 -11.77 8.06 1.74
N THR A 115 -12.89 7.42 1.37
CA THR A 115 -12.90 6.04 0.84
C THR A 115 -11.96 5.93 -0.36
N THR A 116 -11.15 4.87 -0.37
CA THR A 116 -10.16 4.63 -1.41
C THR A 116 -10.80 4.18 -2.74
N TYR A 117 -10.00 4.06 -3.79
CA TYR A 117 -10.46 3.84 -5.17
C TYR A 117 -11.25 2.54 -5.40
N GLY A 118 -10.92 1.46 -4.71
CA GLY A 118 -11.56 0.15 -4.91
C GLY A 118 -10.96 -0.68 -6.06
N LYS A 119 -9.64 -0.66 -6.24
CA LYS A 119 -8.95 -1.52 -7.22
C LYS A 119 -8.50 -2.82 -6.57
N GLY A 120 -9.43 -3.73 -6.35
CA GLY A 120 -9.20 -5.03 -5.70
C GLY A 120 -8.90 -6.17 -6.67
N VAL A 121 -8.17 -5.94 -7.80
CA VAL A 121 -7.91 -6.96 -8.82
C VAL A 121 -6.45 -7.08 -9.19
N VAL A 122 -6.00 -8.33 -9.43
CA VAL A 122 -4.70 -8.66 -10.03
C VAL A 122 -4.85 -8.73 -11.54
N GLN A 123 -4.00 -8.02 -12.26
CA GLN A 123 -4.01 -8.01 -13.71
C GLN A 123 -2.64 -8.42 -14.26
N THR A 124 -2.64 -9.24 -15.31
CA THR A 124 -1.45 -9.59 -16.09
C THR A 124 -1.54 -9.03 -17.49
N ILE A 125 -0.39 -8.84 -18.12
CA ILE A 125 -0.28 -8.46 -19.53
C ILE A 125 0.16 -9.71 -20.28
N GLN A 126 -0.69 -10.19 -21.19
CA GLN A 126 -0.43 -11.32 -22.05
C GLN A 126 -0.04 -10.81 -23.44
N PRO A 127 1.22 -11.00 -23.87
CA PRO A 127 1.64 -10.67 -25.24
C PRO A 127 0.93 -11.55 -26.28
N LEU A 128 0.60 -10.97 -27.42
CA LEU A 128 0.04 -11.67 -28.57
C LEU A 128 1.10 -11.83 -29.67
N THR A 129 0.83 -12.70 -30.64
CA THR A 129 1.78 -13.06 -31.71
C THR A 129 2.04 -11.92 -32.71
N ASP A 130 1.14 -10.96 -32.80
CA ASP A 130 1.24 -9.76 -33.65
C ASP A 130 2.01 -8.60 -32.99
N GLY A 131 2.56 -8.81 -31.78
CA GLY A 131 3.27 -7.78 -31.00
C GLY A 131 2.36 -6.90 -30.15
N SER A 132 1.06 -7.04 -30.23
CA SER A 132 0.10 -6.42 -29.32
C SER A 132 0.05 -7.16 -27.97
N ALA A 133 -0.72 -6.65 -27.00
CA ALA A 133 -0.88 -7.32 -25.72
C ALA A 133 -2.28 -7.07 -25.13
N VAL A 134 -2.79 -8.06 -24.42
CA VAL A 134 -4.06 -7.98 -23.69
C VAL A 134 -3.79 -7.91 -22.20
N LYS A 135 -4.49 -6.98 -21.52
CA LYS A 135 -4.48 -6.88 -20.06
C LYS A 135 -5.67 -7.64 -19.51
N ILE A 136 -5.40 -8.71 -18.77
CA ILE A 136 -6.41 -9.65 -18.28
C ILE A 136 -6.44 -9.62 -16.77
N THR A 137 -7.63 -9.56 -16.16
CA THR A 137 -7.82 -9.80 -14.72
C THR A 137 -7.75 -11.30 -14.45
N ILE A 138 -6.89 -11.69 -13.52
CA ILE A 138 -6.62 -13.10 -13.19
C ILE A 138 -7.04 -13.49 -11.77
N ALA A 139 -7.14 -12.54 -10.85
CA ALA A 139 -7.54 -12.79 -9.47
C ALA A 139 -8.09 -11.51 -8.82
N LYS A 140 -8.68 -11.66 -7.64
CA LYS A 140 -9.07 -10.56 -6.74
C LYS A 140 -8.17 -10.53 -5.52
N TYR A 141 -8.03 -9.35 -4.91
CA TYR A 141 -7.40 -9.15 -3.61
C TYR A 141 -8.44 -9.14 -2.49
N PHE A 142 -8.04 -9.73 -1.37
CA PHE A 142 -8.81 -9.68 -0.12
C PHE A 142 -7.90 -9.26 1.03
N THR A 143 -8.44 -8.49 1.95
CA THR A 143 -7.73 -8.10 3.18
C THR A 143 -7.52 -9.31 4.10
N PRO A 144 -6.71 -9.21 5.16
CA PRO A 144 -6.50 -10.31 6.12
C PRO A 144 -7.80 -10.90 6.67
N LYS A 145 -8.81 -10.07 6.92
CA LYS A 145 -10.13 -10.49 7.39
C LYS A 145 -11.10 -10.94 6.28
N GLY A 146 -10.64 -11.00 5.02
CA GLY A 146 -11.44 -11.48 3.90
C GLY A 146 -12.33 -10.43 3.24
N ASN A 147 -12.12 -9.15 3.49
CA ASN A 147 -12.90 -8.09 2.85
C ASN A 147 -12.49 -7.93 1.37
N ASP A 148 -13.46 -8.00 0.46
CA ASP A 148 -13.27 -7.72 -0.98
C ASP A 148 -13.13 -6.20 -1.18
N ILE A 149 -11.95 -5.78 -1.63
CA ILE A 149 -11.62 -4.37 -1.91
C ILE A 149 -12.26 -3.92 -3.23
N ASN A 150 -12.54 -4.85 -4.15
CA ASN A 150 -12.89 -4.51 -5.53
C ASN A 150 -14.20 -3.73 -5.61
N LYS A 151 -14.14 -2.53 -6.21
CA LYS A 151 -15.23 -1.56 -6.35
C LYS A 151 -15.81 -1.02 -5.04
N LYS A 152 -15.22 -1.39 -3.88
CA LYS A 152 -15.67 -0.92 -2.57
C LYS A 152 -14.66 0.04 -1.94
N GLY A 153 -13.37 -0.23 -2.13
CA GLY A 153 -12.29 0.49 -1.47
C GLY A 153 -12.19 0.16 0.02
N ILE A 154 -11.35 0.92 0.69
CA ILE A 154 -11.19 0.92 2.15
C ILE A 154 -11.83 2.19 2.68
N THR A 155 -12.86 2.03 3.49
CA THR A 155 -13.50 3.15 4.20
C THR A 155 -12.60 3.61 5.34
N PRO A 156 -12.33 4.91 5.51
CA PRO A 156 -11.52 5.42 6.62
C PRO A 156 -12.20 5.18 7.97
N ASP A 157 -11.42 5.23 9.06
CA ASP A 157 -11.93 5.20 10.43
C ASP A 157 -12.32 6.61 10.89
N VAL A 158 -11.60 7.61 10.35
CA VAL A 158 -11.90 9.04 10.55
C VAL A 158 -12.05 9.68 9.17
N GLU A 159 -13.25 10.13 8.87
CA GLU A 159 -13.52 10.87 7.64
C GLU A 159 -12.97 12.27 7.72
N ALA A 160 -12.14 12.64 6.75
CA ALA A 160 -11.53 13.96 6.65
C ALA A 160 -11.27 14.32 5.19
N GLU A 161 -11.80 15.45 4.78
CA GLU A 161 -11.52 16.05 3.48
C GLU A 161 -10.65 17.29 3.64
N LEU A 162 -9.76 17.53 2.68
CA LEU A 162 -9.03 18.79 2.62
C LEU A 162 -10.02 19.88 2.19
N SER A 163 -10.36 20.78 3.10
CA SER A 163 -11.19 21.95 2.81
C SER A 163 -10.29 23.12 2.42
N GLY A 164 -10.46 23.64 1.20
CA GLY A 164 -9.82 24.86 0.72
C GLY A 164 -8.80 24.66 -0.40
N ASP A 165 -8.54 25.72 -1.15
CA ASP A 165 -7.47 25.79 -2.14
C ASP A 165 -6.11 25.72 -1.43
N ILE A 166 -5.38 24.62 -1.59
CA ILE A 166 -4.03 24.43 -1.03
C ILE A 166 -3.02 25.10 -1.96
N THR A 167 -3.26 26.33 -2.34
CA THR A 167 -2.35 27.11 -3.20
C THR A 167 -1.29 27.87 -2.43
N ASP A 168 -1.38 27.91 -1.11
CA ASP A 168 -0.48 28.71 -0.27
C ASP A 168 0.44 27.83 0.61
N TRP A 169 1.34 27.08 -0.04
CA TRP A 169 2.45 26.42 0.62
C TRP A 169 3.65 27.37 0.68
N THR A 170 3.59 28.35 1.56
CA THR A 170 4.65 29.36 1.69
C THR A 170 5.80 28.94 2.60
N GLU A 171 5.73 27.84 3.30
CA GLU A 171 6.78 27.33 4.16
C GLU A 171 7.33 25.99 3.66
N PRO A 172 8.67 25.85 3.47
CA PRO A 172 9.27 24.57 3.16
C PRO A 172 9.27 23.69 4.40
N VAL A 173 8.22 22.86 4.55
CA VAL A 173 8.24 21.81 5.55
C VAL A 173 9.18 20.72 5.07
N SER A 174 10.19 20.39 5.86
CA SER A 174 11.10 19.29 5.60
C SER A 174 10.34 17.97 5.69
N TYR A 175 9.72 17.53 4.60
CA TYR A 175 9.09 16.22 4.50
C TYR A 175 10.04 15.23 3.85
N THR A 176 10.36 14.17 4.57
CA THR A 176 10.90 12.98 3.92
C THR A 176 9.72 12.27 3.24
N HIS A 177 9.45 12.63 1.99
CA HIS A 177 8.39 11.98 1.21
C HIS A 177 8.81 10.57 0.82
N LEU A 178 8.23 9.57 1.47
CA LEU A 178 8.20 8.20 0.97
C LEU A 178 7.05 8.07 -0.04
N THR A 179 7.16 8.74 -1.18
CA THR A 179 6.30 8.45 -2.32
C THR A 179 6.78 7.16 -2.96
N LEU A 180 5.93 6.16 -3.02
CA LEU A 180 6.13 5.03 -3.95
C LEU A 180 6.17 5.63 -5.37
N PRO A 181 7.24 5.42 -6.15
CA PRO A 181 7.37 6.09 -7.44
C PRO A 181 6.21 5.73 -8.35
N THR A 182 5.40 6.74 -8.67
CA THR A 182 4.40 6.66 -9.73
C THR A 182 5.12 6.58 -11.07
N LYS A 183 4.73 5.64 -11.92
CA LYS A 183 5.16 5.66 -13.32
C LYS A 183 4.58 6.91 -13.99
N ARG A 184 5.45 7.73 -14.59
CA ARG A 184 5.13 8.43 -15.83
C ARG A 184 5.39 7.51 -17.01
#